data_453b5a6aa5ac7dabb995e5b726bb9b62
#
_entry.id   453b5a6aa5ac7dabb995e5b726bb9b62
#
_cell.length_a   1.000
_cell.length_b   1.000
_cell.length_c   1.000
_cell.angle_alpha   90.00
_cell.angle_beta   90.00
_cell.angle_gamma   90.00
#
_symmetry.space_group_name_H-M   'P 1'
#
loop_
_entity.id
_entity.type
_entity.pdbx_description
1 polymer ?
#
loop_
_entity_poly.entity_id
_entity_poly.type
_entity_poly.pdbx_seq_one_letter_code
_entity_poly.pdbx_strand_id
1 'polypeptide(L)'
;MQHLPKQERLHGKIAVNQLFDKSKRFTVYPLRVHYTQQPTIAHSRMLISIPKRLIKHATDRNLLKRRIREAYRVNKPELPIDIAFVYMDNQIATYDTLVHCIKKATEILNKRSTPIEK
;
A
#
# COMPACT_ATOMS: atom_id res chain seq x y z
N MET A 1 -3.77 -3.34 -19.59
CA MET A 1 -3.29 -3.21 -18.22
C MET A 1 -4.09 -2.19 -17.45
N GLN A 2 -4.43 -2.52 -16.23
CA GLN A 2 -5.21 -1.63 -15.38
C GLN A 2 -4.28 -0.70 -14.63
N HIS A 3 -4.68 0.55 -14.52
CA HIS A 3 -3.94 1.54 -13.72
C HIS A 3 -4.87 2.12 -12.67
N LEU A 4 -4.34 2.41 -11.51
CA LEU A 4 -5.09 3.15 -10.51
C LEU A 4 -5.31 4.58 -11.02
N PRO A 5 -6.51 5.14 -10.81
CA PRO A 5 -6.71 6.55 -11.10
C PRO A 5 -5.72 7.41 -10.31
N LYS A 6 -5.40 8.56 -10.87
CA LYS A 6 -4.42 9.44 -10.24
C LYS A 6 -4.79 9.80 -8.81
N GLN A 7 -6.07 10.01 -8.55
CA GLN A 7 -6.50 10.38 -7.21
C GLN A 7 -6.38 9.25 -6.19
N GLU A 8 -6.15 8.02 -6.65
CA GLU A 8 -5.95 6.88 -5.75
C GLU A 8 -4.48 6.56 -5.54
N ARG A 9 -3.59 7.33 -6.15
CA ARG A 9 -2.15 7.16 -5.96
C ARG A 9 -1.65 8.28 -5.06
N LEU A 10 -0.96 7.89 -3.99
CA LEU A 10 -0.36 8.87 -3.10
C LEU A 10 0.92 9.39 -3.73
N HIS A 11 1.00 10.69 -3.91
CA HIS A 11 2.18 11.33 -4.48
C HIS A 11 2.32 12.72 -3.90
N GLY A 12 3.47 13.34 -4.20
CA GLY A 12 3.77 14.64 -3.64
C GLY A 12 4.62 14.48 -2.39
N LYS A 13 5.71 15.23 -2.36
CA LYS A 13 6.73 15.08 -1.33
C LYS A 13 6.18 15.34 0.07
N ILE A 14 5.35 16.36 0.20
CA ILE A 14 4.81 16.72 1.51
C ILE A 14 3.88 15.62 2.03
N ALA A 15 2.99 15.12 1.16
CA ALA A 15 2.05 14.08 1.56
C ALA A 15 2.77 12.79 1.95
N VAL A 16 3.81 12.41 1.18
CA VAL A 16 4.59 11.21 1.47
C VAL A 16 5.33 11.36 2.80
N ASN A 17 5.96 12.51 3.02
CA ASN A 17 6.69 12.75 4.26
C ASN A 17 5.75 12.73 5.47
N GLN A 18 4.58 13.33 5.34
CA GLN A 18 3.60 13.31 6.42
C GLN A 18 3.15 11.90 6.75
N LEU A 19 2.97 11.07 5.72
CA LEU A 19 2.60 9.69 5.94
C LEU A 19 3.64 8.97 6.79
N PHE A 20 4.92 9.07 6.44
CA PHE A 20 5.95 8.36 7.17
C PHE A 20 6.23 8.95 8.55
N ASP A 21 6.00 10.25 8.73
CA ASP A 21 6.24 10.90 10.03
C ASP A 21 5.15 10.57 11.05
N LYS A 22 3.91 10.45 10.61
CA LYS A 22 2.77 10.35 11.52
C LYS A 22 1.99 9.06 11.39
N SER A 23 2.48 8.13 10.59
CA SER A 23 1.73 6.92 10.33
C SER A 23 1.83 5.90 11.46
N LYS A 24 0.82 5.08 11.54
CA LYS A 24 0.89 3.81 12.24
C LYS A 24 1.37 2.76 11.26
N ARG A 25 1.83 1.63 11.77
CA ARG A 25 2.36 0.60 10.89
C ARG A 25 2.14 -0.78 11.44
N PHE A 26 2.11 -1.74 10.55
CA PHE A 26 2.12 -3.15 10.89
C PHE A 26 2.75 -3.91 9.74
N THR A 27 3.03 -5.17 9.94
CA THR A 27 3.68 -6.00 8.93
C THR A 27 2.82 -7.19 8.57
N VAL A 28 2.62 -7.39 7.27
CA VAL A 28 2.12 -8.64 6.71
C VAL A 28 3.15 -9.05 5.69
N TYR A 29 4.12 -9.87 6.11
CA TYR A 29 5.27 -10.20 5.28
C TYR A 29 4.82 -10.71 3.89
N PRO A 30 5.40 -10.26 2.79
CA PRO A 30 6.63 -9.48 2.68
C PRO A 30 6.41 -7.97 2.61
N LEU A 31 5.27 -7.47 3.09
CA LEU A 31 4.99 -6.03 3.06
C LEU A 31 4.91 -5.46 4.46
N ARG A 32 5.54 -4.30 4.63
CA ARG A 32 5.28 -3.44 5.79
C ARG A 32 4.28 -2.39 5.34
N VAL A 33 3.26 -2.17 6.15
CA VAL A 33 2.18 -1.26 5.82
C VAL A 33 2.22 -0.07 6.75
N HIS A 34 2.40 1.12 6.18
CA HIS A 34 2.28 2.38 6.91
C HIS A 34 0.96 3.01 6.51
N TYR A 35 0.21 3.54 7.45
CA TYR A 35 -1.08 4.13 7.11
C TYR A 35 -1.44 5.27 8.03
N THR A 36 -2.27 6.18 7.50
CA THR A 36 -2.78 7.31 8.26
C THR A 36 -4.17 7.63 7.73
N GLN A 37 -5.10 7.91 8.62
CA GLN A 37 -6.44 8.29 8.19
C GLN A 37 -6.44 9.72 7.67
N GLN A 38 -7.17 9.92 6.57
CA GLN A 38 -7.28 11.24 5.93
C GLN A 38 -8.76 11.54 5.69
N PRO A 39 -9.49 12.03 6.70
CA PRO A 39 -10.93 12.20 6.54
C PRO A 39 -11.34 13.20 5.46
N THR A 40 -10.39 13.99 4.96
CA THR A 40 -10.70 14.97 3.93
C THR A 40 -10.62 14.44 2.50
N ILE A 41 -10.20 13.19 2.31
CA ILE A 41 -10.12 12.63 0.97
C ILE A 41 -11.28 11.68 0.74
N ALA A 42 -11.63 11.50 -0.54
CA ALA A 42 -12.78 10.67 -0.91
C ALA A 42 -12.42 9.19 -1.04
N HIS A 43 -11.16 8.89 -1.34
CA HIS A 43 -10.70 7.53 -1.61
C HIS A 43 -9.43 7.24 -0.84
N SER A 44 -9.16 5.96 -0.59
CA SER A 44 -7.84 5.60 -0.11
C SER A 44 -6.81 5.92 -1.20
N ARG A 45 -5.60 6.25 -0.77
CA ARG A 45 -4.48 6.50 -1.67
C ARG A 45 -3.32 5.62 -1.25
N MET A 46 -2.53 5.17 -2.22
CA MET A 46 -1.46 4.23 -1.90
C MET A 46 -0.16 4.60 -2.60
N LEU A 47 0.92 4.15 -1.98
CA LEU A 47 2.28 4.33 -2.44
C LEU A 47 2.99 2.99 -2.30
N ILE A 48 3.90 2.67 -3.23
CA ILE A 48 4.68 1.44 -3.17
C ILE A 48 6.15 1.80 -3.14
N SER A 49 6.89 1.22 -2.21
CA SER A 49 8.32 1.39 -2.11
C SER A 49 9.00 0.02 -2.15
N ILE A 50 9.90 -0.17 -3.11
CA ILE A 50 10.67 -1.41 -3.23
C ILE A 50 12.15 -1.04 -3.21
N PRO A 51 12.84 -1.33 -2.09
CA PRO A 51 14.23 -0.91 -1.94
C PRO A 51 15.15 -1.59 -2.97
N LYS A 52 16.03 -0.80 -3.56
CA LYS A 52 17.00 -1.32 -4.53
C LYS A 52 17.94 -2.34 -3.90
N ARG A 53 18.24 -2.20 -2.62
CA ARG A 53 19.13 -3.14 -1.94
C ARG A 53 18.53 -4.54 -1.84
N LEU A 54 17.22 -4.66 -1.93
CA LEU A 54 16.54 -5.95 -1.88
C LEU A 54 16.28 -6.51 -3.28
N ILE A 55 15.86 -5.66 -4.20
CA ILE A 55 15.54 -6.05 -5.57
C ILE A 55 16.32 -5.14 -6.50
N LYS A 56 17.43 -5.65 -7.02
CA LYS A 56 18.40 -4.83 -7.75
C LYS A 56 17.91 -4.35 -9.11
N HIS A 57 17.19 -5.20 -9.83
CA HIS A 57 16.84 -4.88 -11.21
C HIS A 57 15.55 -4.09 -11.29
N ALA A 58 15.56 -3.00 -12.05
CA ALA A 58 14.39 -2.15 -12.21
C ALA A 58 13.21 -2.92 -12.79
N THR A 59 13.47 -3.86 -13.71
CA THR A 59 12.40 -4.66 -14.30
C THR A 59 11.69 -5.49 -13.25
N ASP A 60 12.43 -6.03 -12.29
CA ASP A 60 11.86 -6.84 -11.22
C ASP A 60 11.06 -5.95 -10.25
N ARG A 61 11.59 -4.76 -9.95
CA ARG A 61 10.86 -3.82 -9.12
C ARG A 61 9.56 -3.38 -9.78
N ASN A 62 9.59 -3.15 -11.09
CA ASN A 62 8.39 -2.76 -11.83
C ASN A 62 7.37 -3.89 -11.84
N LEU A 63 7.83 -5.13 -11.97
CA LEU A 63 6.94 -6.30 -11.91
C LEU A 63 6.24 -6.37 -10.57
N LEU A 64 6.99 -6.22 -9.48
CA LEU A 64 6.40 -6.23 -8.13
C LEU A 64 5.41 -5.10 -7.93
N LYS A 65 5.76 -3.90 -8.38
CA LYS A 65 4.85 -2.76 -8.27
C LYS A 65 3.53 -3.03 -9.01
N ARG A 66 3.63 -3.61 -10.19
CA ARG A 66 2.44 -3.93 -10.98
C ARG A 66 1.56 -4.95 -10.26
N ARG A 67 2.18 -5.99 -9.70
CA ARG A 67 1.45 -7.01 -8.93
C ARG A 67 0.78 -6.42 -7.71
N ILE A 68 1.49 -5.56 -6.99
CA ILE A 68 0.94 -4.93 -5.78
C ILE A 68 -0.22 -4.01 -6.14
N ARG A 69 -0.06 -3.21 -7.20
CA ARG A 69 -1.15 -2.31 -7.64
C ARG A 69 -2.40 -3.10 -8.01
N GLU A 70 -2.23 -4.20 -8.73
CA GLU A 70 -3.38 -4.99 -9.15
C GLU A 70 -4.04 -5.65 -7.96
N ALA A 71 -3.25 -6.20 -7.03
CA ALA A 71 -3.79 -6.80 -5.81
C ALA A 71 -4.54 -5.76 -4.97
N TYR A 72 -4.00 -4.55 -4.89
CA TYR A 72 -4.65 -3.46 -4.18
C TYR A 72 -5.96 -3.07 -4.85
N ARG A 73 -5.95 -2.96 -6.18
CA ARG A 73 -7.13 -2.54 -6.93
C ARG A 73 -8.34 -3.41 -6.62
N VAL A 74 -8.14 -4.71 -6.47
CA VAL A 74 -9.24 -5.64 -6.22
C VAL A 74 -9.55 -5.83 -4.74
N ASN A 75 -8.72 -5.32 -3.84
CA ASN A 75 -8.87 -5.52 -2.39
C ASN A 75 -8.78 -4.23 -1.59
N LYS A 76 -8.92 -3.08 -2.24
CA LYS A 76 -8.67 -1.82 -1.54
C LYS A 76 -9.69 -1.57 -0.43
N PRO A 77 -9.24 -0.91 0.66
CA PRO A 77 -10.14 -0.58 1.77
C PRO A 77 -11.12 0.50 1.35
N GLU A 78 -12.25 0.51 2.02
CA GLU A 78 -13.30 1.50 1.74
C GLU A 78 -13.23 2.66 2.73
N LEU A 79 -12.02 3.01 3.12
CA LEU A 79 -11.80 4.05 4.12
C LEU A 79 -10.89 5.12 3.53
N PRO A 80 -11.05 6.39 3.96
CA PRO A 80 -10.17 7.45 3.48
C PRO A 80 -8.82 7.36 4.20
N ILE A 81 -7.94 6.54 3.65
CA ILE A 81 -6.64 6.22 4.26
C ILE A 81 -5.53 6.43 3.26
N ASP A 82 -4.43 7.02 3.71
CA ASP A 82 -3.17 7.01 2.96
C ASP A 82 -2.36 5.80 3.42
N ILE A 83 -1.87 5.01 2.47
CA ILE A 83 -1.18 3.76 2.74
C ILE A 83 0.14 3.73 1.99
N ALA A 84 1.19 3.25 2.64
CA ALA A 84 2.45 2.95 1.97
C ALA A 84 2.77 1.48 2.18
N PHE A 85 2.99 0.76 1.08
CA PHE A 85 3.44 -0.63 1.11
C PHE A 85 4.93 -0.65 0.85
N VAL A 86 5.69 -1.12 1.83
CA VAL A 86 7.16 -1.21 1.72
C VAL A 86 7.54 -2.67 1.63
N TYR A 87 8.17 -3.05 0.52
CA TYR A 87 8.58 -4.43 0.27
C TYR A 87 9.79 -4.78 1.14
N MET A 88 9.78 -5.97 1.74
CA MET A 88 10.78 -6.35 2.73
C MET A 88 11.56 -7.62 2.40
N ASP A 89 11.31 -8.24 1.26
CA ASP A 89 11.94 -9.50 0.90
C ASP A 89 12.93 -9.30 -0.24
N ASN A 90 13.96 -10.13 -0.31
CA ASN A 90 14.89 -10.12 -1.44
C ASN A 90 14.49 -11.09 -2.55
N GLN A 91 13.39 -11.79 -2.40
CA GLN A 91 12.81 -12.65 -3.42
C GLN A 91 11.62 -11.97 -4.05
N ILE A 92 11.28 -12.39 -5.27
CA ILE A 92 10.16 -11.78 -5.98
C ILE A 92 8.89 -12.56 -5.67
N ALA A 93 7.99 -11.97 -4.92
CA ALA A 93 6.75 -12.63 -4.53
C ALA A 93 5.83 -12.81 -5.73
N THR A 94 5.11 -13.93 -5.74
CA THR A 94 4.12 -14.18 -6.77
C THR A 94 2.91 -13.26 -6.56
N TYR A 95 2.11 -13.13 -7.62
CA TYR A 95 0.89 -12.35 -7.52
C TYR A 95 -0.05 -12.92 -6.44
N ASP A 96 -0.19 -14.24 -6.39
CA ASP A 96 -1.06 -14.87 -5.39
C ASP A 96 -0.63 -14.56 -3.97
N THR A 97 0.67 -14.60 -3.71
CA THR A 97 1.21 -14.24 -2.40
C THR A 97 0.85 -12.80 -2.06
N LEU A 98 0.99 -11.90 -3.02
CA LEU A 98 0.71 -10.50 -2.79
C LEU A 98 -0.78 -10.23 -2.61
N VAL A 99 -1.64 -10.95 -3.32
CA VAL A 99 -3.09 -10.84 -3.13
C VAL A 99 -3.46 -11.23 -1.71
N HIS A 100 -2.94 -12.36 -1.23
CA HIS A 100 -3.18 -12.79 0.16
C HIS A 100 -2.70 -11.75 1.15
N CYS A 101 -1.51 -11.22 0.91
CA CYS A 101 -0.91 -10.23 1.79
C CYS A 101 -1.75 -8.96 1.86
N ILE A 102 -2.16 -8.44 0.73
CA ILE A 102 -2.91 -7.19 0.68
C ILE A 102 -4.33 -7.39 1.20
N LYS A 103 -4.93 -8.53 0.92
CA LYS A 103 -6.24 -8.84 1.46
C LYS A 103 -6.22 -8.84 2.99
N LYS A 104 -5.20 -9.46 3.57
CA LYS A 104 -5.05 -9.47 5.02
C LYS A 104 -4.77 -8.08 5.56
N ALA A 105 -3.94 -7.31 4.87
CA ALA A 105 -3.66 -5.94 5.26
C ALA A 105 -4.92 -5.09 5.26
N THR A 106 -5.77 -5.25 4.24
CA THR A 106 -7.03 -4.53 4.16
C THR A 106 -7.95 -4.88 5.32
N GLU A 107 -8.01 -6.16 5.69
CA GLU A 107 -8.80 -6.58 6.83
C GLU A 107 -8.30 -5.92 8.12
N ILE A 108 -7.00 -5.86 8.31
CA ILE A 108 -6.41 -5.21 9.48
C ILE A 108 -6.72 -3.72 9.47
N LEU A 109 -6.59 -3.07 8.32
CA LEU A 109 -6.89 -1.65 8.20
C LEU A 109 -8.34 -1.35 8.53
N ASN A 110 -9.25 -2.17 8.05
CA ASN A 110 -10.67 -1.99 8.33
C ASN A 110 -10.97 -2.10 9.82
N LYS A 111 -10.27 -2.98 10.53
CA LYS A 111 -10.45 -3.11 11.97
C LYS A 111 -9.86 -1.96 12.74
N ARG A 112 -8.65 -1.51 12.35
CA ARG A 112 -7.93 -0.47 13.09
C ARG A 112 -8.45 0.92 12.80
N SER A 113 -8.92 1.12 11.56
CA SER A 113 -9.44 2.42 11.14
C SER A 113 -10.93 2.40 11.22
N THR A 114 -11.43 2.22 12.41
CA THR A 114 -12.86 2.14 12.63
C THR A 114 -13.54 3.37 12.08
N PRO A 115 -14.58 3.18 11.29
CA PRO A 115 -15.31 4.35 10.81
C PRO A 115 -15.82 5.14 11.99
N ILE A 116 -15.76 6.40 11.81
CA ILE A 116 -16.31 7.27 12.81
C ILE A 116 -17.77 7.08 12.77
N GLU A 117 -18.28 6.45 13.65
CA GLU A 117 -19.60 6.28 13.61
C GLU A 117 -20.14 6.69 14.65
N LYS A 118 -20.15 6.78 14.52
CA LYS A 118 -20.62 6.89 15.00
C LYS A 118 -20.79 7.25 15.51
#